data_19fae0a3e6c0c1aac1406ae37b21b9af
#
_entry.id   19fae0a3e6c0c1aac1406ae37b21b9af
#
_cell.length_a   1.000
_cell.length_b   1.000
_cell.length_c   1.000
_cell.angle_alpha   90.00
_cell.angle_beta   90.00
_cell.angle_gamma   90.00
#
_symmetry.space_group_name_H-M   'P 1'
#
loop_
_entity.id
_entity.type
_entity.pdbx_description
1 polymer ?
#
loop_
_entity_poly.entity_id
_entity_poly.type
_entity_poly.pdbx_seq_one_letter_code
_entity_poly.pdbx_strand_id
1 'polypeptide(L)'
;MPLFFVKGWILVSTWASLVGWSLSLGGHFNQTSYAWSLVFLALPLGFLCRKTKFPRSMAFFYPICFLKRLRKNPTKPSFWLPLMFISVAFLALAGGALYPPSNYDALSYRLPRILHWLDVGQWHWIDSSNARQNYSALGFEWLMAPLLVFFKTDRLFFFINWISFLLLPGLVFRTFRLAGLPKQTCWWWMWLLPLGYGYVLQSGGIGNDAYAAVYALASVCFVLSADKSGKFLDFGWAILSVALLTGTKGSNLPLALPWLVAMFLRYQAWVSRIPKLIPWATIALIISFVPTAVLNHKYTGSWSGDPTNQGRMNLSSPSAGLLGNSLMLGYYSLQPPLLFSPSKTNNLISSLVPVELKGWLLERFPRFELKIGEIPMEESAGLGLGLTACLALWIFNGRRSPIPLPIPRGQPWFFLGMAGLGSLLFYMAKMGSESTARLLLPYYPFLLLLALGFYRSPKQPIPKIRWIFLFFASWVILPLILSPARPLFPVQKLLTSLGDNLRFTRVCDVYQAYRQRSNCWDPILTILPPDIKTLGFFSHGDDVEAPLWKPYGQRKIISRGEKDITLSGLPHAGAWLARRPIAEFLKSNPEWQIHWKEIDSKLITQKASVGAEEWSLFLSR
;
A
#
# COMPACT_ATOMS: atom_id res chain seq x y z
N MET A 1 -11.33 19.97 7.30
CA MET A 1 -11.36 18.83 8.19
C MET A 1 -10.39 19.10 9.34
N PRO A 2 -10.77 18.97 10.59
CA PRO A 2 -9.84 19.21 11.69
C PRO A 2 -8.75 18.14 11.68
N LEU A 3 -7.49 18.53 11.91
CA LEU A 3 -6.34 17.63 12.03
C LEU A 3 -6.50 16.61 13.18
N PHE A 4 -7.60 16.71 13.91
CA PHE A 4 -7.97 15.80 14.99
C PHE A 4 -7.99 14.33 14.56
N PHE A 5 -8.70 14.00 13.48
CA PHE A 5 -8.78 12.61 13.01
C PHE A 5 -7.40 12.09 12.54
N VAL A 6 -6.59 12.97 11.94
CA VAL A 6 -5.22 12.63 11.55
C VAL A 6 -4.36 12.34 12.77
N LYS A 7 -4.46 13.18 13.84
CA LYS A 7 -3.76 12.93 15.11
C LYS A 7 -4.22 11.63 15.76
N GLY A 8 -5.52 11.36 15.76
CA GLY A 8 -6.08 10.10 16.23
C GLY A 8 -5.51 8.90 15.48
N TRP A 9 -5.43 8.98 14.15
CA TRP A 9 -4.87 7.92 13.31
C TRP A 9 -3.38 7.70 13.56
N ILE A 10 -2.59 8.78 13.66
CA ILE A 10 -1.16 8.70 14.03
C ILE A 10 -1.01 8.05 15.41
N LEU A 11 -1.87 8.40 16.38
CA LEU A 11 -1.82 7.84 17.73
C LEU A 11 -2.12 6.33 17.72
N VAL A 12 -3.16 5.89 17.01
CA VAL A 12 -3.50 4.47 16.85
C VAL A 12 -2.34 3.71 16.20
N SER A 13 -1.75 4.26 15.15
CA SER A 13 -0.63 3.63 14.44
C SER A 13 0.65 3.59 15.28
N THR A 14 0.92 4.64 16.05
CA THR A 14 2.03 4.69 17.01
C THR A 14 1.84 3.65 18.11
N TRP A 15 0.63 3.59 18.70
CA TRP A 15 0.29 2.57 19.68
C TRP A 15 0.49 1.16 19.13
N ALA A 16 -0.08 0.87 17.95
CA ALA A 16 0.01 -0.46 17.35
C ALA A 16 1.47 -0.89 17.14
N SER A 17 2.33 0.02 16.65
CA SER A 17 3.75 -0.26 16.45
C SER A 17 4.51 -0.45 17.76
N LEU A 18 4.29 0.43 18.75
CA LEU A 18 4.94 0.32 20.07
C LEU A 18 4.54 -0.97 20.77
N VAL A 19 3.23 -1.25 20.80
CA VAL A 19 2.70 -2.46 21.46
C VAL A 19 3.16 -3.71 20.75
N GLY A 20 3.13 -3.73 19.42
CA GLY A 20 3.61 -4.86 18.62
C GLY A 20 5.06 -5.21 18.96
N TRP A 21 5.95 -4.23 18.99
CA TRP A 21 7.34 -4.43 19.37
C TRP A 21 7.51 -4.83 20.86
N SER A 22 6.81 -4.15 21.78
CA SER A 22 6.94 -4.40 23.22
C SER A 22 6.44 -5.80 23.61
N LEU A 23 5.27 -6.20 23.10
CA LEU A 23 4.70 -7.53 23.36
C LEU A 23 5.57 -8.64 22.73
N SER A 24 6.11 -8.37 21.55
CA SER A 24 7.02 -9.27 20.87
C SER A 24 8.33 -9.47 21.66
N LEU A 25 8.95 -8.40 22.16
CA LEU A 25 10.16 -8.46 22.99
C LEU A 25 9.93 -9.22 24.30
N GLY A 26 8.73 -9.11 24.90
CA GLY A 26 8.35 -9.79 26.14
C GLY A 26 7.89 -11.24 25.94
N GLY A 27 7.78 -11.75 24.73
CA GLY A 27 7.20 -13.11 24.47
C GLY A 27 5.70 -13.19 24.77
N HIS A 28 5.00 -12.05 24.77
CA HIS A 28 3.59 -11.93 25.13
C HIS A 28 2.71 -11.43 23.98
N PHE A 29 3.05 -11.81 22.76
CA PHE A 29 2.31 -11.41 21.56
C PHE A 29 1.03 -12.25 21.43
N ASN A 30 0.02 -11.94 22.27
CA ASN A 30 -1.23 -12.68 22.39
C ASN A 30 -2.43 -11.77 22.67
N GLN A 31 -3.64 -12.33 22.66
CA GLN A 31 -4.90 -11.61 22.79
C GLN A 31 -5.04 -10.89 24.12
N THR A 32 -4.68 -11.51 25.22
CA THR A 32 -4.81 -10.95 26.57
C THR A 32 -3.93 -9.71 26.73
N SER A 33 -2.68 -9.79 26.28
CA SER A 33 -1.75 -8.67 26.35
C SER A 33 -2.15 -7.50 25.46
N TYR A 34 -2.70 -7.78 24.26
CA TYR A 34 -3.29 -6.73 23.42
C TYR A 34 -4.50 -6.09 24.10
N ALA A 35 -5.38 -6.86 24.76
CA ALA A 35 -6.55 -6.32 25.47
C ALA A 35 -6.10 -5.34 26.59
N TRP A 36 -5.12 -5.71 27.40
CA TRP A 36 -4.54 -4.80 28.41
C TRP A 36 -3.92 -3.55 27.79
N SER A 37 -3.26 -3.68 26.65
CA SER A 37 -2.63 -2.54 25.98
C SER A 37 -3.64 -1.49 25.47
N LEU A 38 -4.92 -1.85 25.26
CA LEU A 38 -5.97 -0.90 24.87
C LEU A 38 -6.19 0.21 25.92
N VAL A 39 -5.90 -0.04 27.19
CA VAL A 39 -5.95 0.98 28.26
C VAL A 39 -4.96 2.12 27.94
N PHE A 40 -3.76 1.77 27.48
CA PHE A 40 -2.74 2.76 27.08
C PHE A 40 -3.11 3.54 25.82
N LEU A 41 -3.99 3.00 24.97
CA LEU A 41 -4.55 3.74 23.83
C LEU A 41 -5.71 4.63 24.27
N ALA A 42 -6.58 4.13 25.14
CA ALA A 42 -7.80 4.85 25.56
C ALA A 42 -7.49 6.17 26.27
N LEU A 43 -6.47 6.20 27.13
CA LEU A 43 -6.08 7.40 27.87
C LEU A 43 -5.68 8.58 26.96
N PRO A 44 -4.70 8.45 26.03
CA PRO A 44 -4.32 9.55 25.15
C PRO A 44 -5.42 9.90 24.12
N LEU A 45 -6.23 8.94 23.68
CA LEU A 45 -7.41 9.24 22.85
C LEU A 45 -8.45 10.04 23.61
N GLY A 46 -8.74 9.66 24.85
CA GLY A 46 -9.65 10.40 25.73
C GLY A 46 -9.18 11.83 25.97
N PHE A 47 -7.88 12.02 26.24
CA PHE A 47 -7.30 13.35 26.37
C PHE A 47 -7.35 14.17 25.08
N LEU A 48 -7.11 13.54 23.93
CA LEU A 48 -7.25 14.18 22.63
C LEU A 48 -8.70 14.62 22.37
N CYS A 49 -9.68 13.78 22.73
CA CYS A 49 -11.10 14.09 22.64
C CYS A 49 -11.52 15.25 23.55
N ARG A 50 -11.03 15.28 24.79
CA ARG A 50 -11.36 16.35 25.78
C ARG A 50 -10.82 17.72 25.35
N LYS A 51 -9.61 17.79 24.81
CA LYS A 51 -8.99 19.06 24.33
C LYS A 51 -9.65 19.62 23.08
N THR A 52 -10.27 18.78 22.29
CA THR A 52 -10.99 19.23 21.10
C THR A 52 -12.41 19.55 21.53
N LYS A 53 -12.74 20.85 21.63
CA LYS A 53 -14.15 21.29 21.60
C LYS A 53 -14.69 20.79 20.27
N PHE A 54 -15.24 19.56 20.27
CA PHE A 54 -16.01 19.07 19.15
C PHE A 54 -17.13 20.09 18.93
N PRO A 55 -17.15 20.83 17.84
CA PRO A 55 -18.32 21.63 17.55
C PRO A 55 -19.44 20.61 17.35
N ARG A 56 -20.32 20.47 18.36
CA ARG A 56 -21.49 19.56 18.33
C ARG A 56 -22.30 19.68 17.03
N SER A 57 -22.14 20.80 16.33
CA SER A 57 -22.73 21.05 15.01
C SER A 57 -22.03 20.35 13.83
N MET A 58 -20.77 19.90 13.95
CA MET A 58 -20.05 19.36 12.79
C MET A 58 -20.28 17.87 12.54
N ALA A 59 -20.44 17.04 13.57
CA ALA A 59 -20.49 15.60 13.38
C ALA A 59 -21.80 15.10 12.70
N PHE A 60 -22.90 15.80 12.92
CA PHE A 60 -24.23 15.40 12.38
C PHE A 60 -24.71 16.26 11.21
N PHE A 61 -24.24 17.51 11.08
CA PHE A 61 -24.80 18.47 10.12
C PHE A 61 -24.05 18.61 8.80
N TYR A 62 -22.80 18.08 8.70
CA TYR A 62 -22.02 18.24 7.47
C TYR A 62 -22.68 17.60 6.24
N PRO A 63 -23.20 16.34 6.29
CA PRO A 63 -23.92 15.77 5.17
C PRO A 63 -25.21 16.53 4.85
N ILE A 64 -25.98 16.93 5.86
CA ILE A 64 -27.26 17.63 5.69
C ILE A 64 -27.05 19.06 5.18
N CYS A 65 -26.08 19.80 5.72
CA CYS A 65 -25.74 21.12 5.21
C CYS A 65 -25.15 21.05 3.80
N PHE A 66 -24.37 20.00 3.51
CA PHE A 66 -23.84 19.72 2.19
C PHE A 66 -24.98 19.41 1.20
N LEU A 67 -25.89 18.51 1.53
CA LEU A 67 -27.07 18.17 0.72
C LEU A 67 -28.00 19.38 0.51
N LYS A 68 -28.21 20.20 1.53
CA LYS A 68 -28.97 21.48 1.39
C LYS A 68 -28.27 22.45 0.42
N ARG A 69 -26.94 22.55 0.44
CA ARG A 69 -26.17 23.38 -0.50
C ARG A 69 -26.19 22.81 -1.91
N LEU A 70 -26.11 21.49 -2.06
CA LEU A 70 -26.24 20.78 -3.34
C LEU A 70 -27.61 21.09 -3.97
N ARG A 71 -28.68 20.98 -3.18
CA ARG A 71 -30.05 21.27 -3.63
C ARG A 71 -30.24 22.74 -4.04
N LYS A 72 -29.56 23.68 -3.38
CA LYS A 72 -29.63 25.13 -3.73
C LYS A 72 -28.84 25.51 -4.99
N ASN A 73 -27.80 24.76 -5.36
CA ASN A 73 -26.90 25.08 -6.46
C ASN A 73 -26.43 23.81 -7.21
N PRO A 74 -27.34 23.02 -7.82
CA PRO A 74 -26.99 21.76 -8.48
C PRO A 74 -26.10 21.98 -9.71
N THR A 75 -26.11 23.17 -10.29
CA THR A 75 -25.32 23.53 -11.48
C THR A 75 -23.85 23.83 -11.19
N LYS A 76 -23.43 23.89 -9.91
CA LYS A 76 -22.01 24.16 -9.57
C LYS A 76 -21.20 22.86 -9.50
N PRO A 77 -20.31 22.57 -10.47
CA PRO A 77 -19.52 21.32 -10.50
C PRO A 77 -18.69 21.08 -9.22
N SER A 78 -18.30 22.14 -8.52
CA SER A 78 -17.54 22.06 -7.26
C SER A 78 -18.26 21.32 -6.12
N PHE A 79 -19.57 21.11 -6.20
CA PHE A 79 -20.32 20.32 -5.24
C PHE A 79 -20.35 18.83 -5.59
N TRP A 80 -20.17 18.48 -6.84
CA TRP A 80 -20.19 17.10 -7.31
C TRP A 80 -18.92 16.31 -6.94
N LEU A 81 -17.76 17.00 -6.83
CA LEU A 81 -16.49 16.37 -6.45
C LEU A 81 -16.53 15.70 -5.07
N PRO A 82 -17.01 16.37 -3.99
CA PRO A 82 -17.18 15.71 -2.70
C PRO A 82 -18.13 14.52 -2.76
N LEU A 83 -19.24 14.65 -3.51
CA LEU A 83 -20.22 13.57 -3.66
C LEU A 83 -19.58 12.36 -4.36
N MET A 84 -18.85 12.59 -5.43
CA MET A 84 -18.12 11.56 -6.15
C MET A 84 -17.09 10.86 -5.25
N PHE A 85 -16.32 11.62 -4.46
CA PHE A 85 -15.39 11.04 -3.49
C PHE A 85 -16.11 10.17 -2.45
N ILE A 86 -17.25 10.64 -1.92
CA ILE A 86 -18.06 9.88 -0.95
C ILE A 86 -18.60 8.60 -1.60
N SER A 87 -19.09 8.68 -2.84
CA SER A 87 -19.58 7.52 -3.59
C SER A 87 -18.46 6.49 -3.83
N VAL A 88 -17.27 6.95 -4.23
CA VAL A 88 -16.09 6.09 -4.41
C VAL A 88 -15.67 5.46 -3.08
N ALA A 89 -15.65 6.24 -1.98
CA ALA A 89 -15.31 5.71 -0.67
C ALA A 89 -16.33 4.65 -0.19
N PHE A 90 -17.60 4.84 -0.49
CA PHE A 90 -18.66 3.87 -0.18
C PHE A 90 -18.51 2.59 -1.04
N LEU A 91 -18.27 2.71 -2.33
CA LEU A 91 -18.02 1.55 -3.20
C LEU A 91 -16.76 0.78 -2.76
N ALA A 92 -15.69 1.48 -2.37
CA ALA A 92 -14.49 0.84 -1.83
C ALA A 92 -14.75 0.11 -0.50
N LEU A 93 -15.56 0.69 0.39
CA LEU A 93 -16.04 0.04 1.61
C LEU A 93 -16.84 -1.23 1.30
N ALA A 94 -17.79 -1.14 0.38
CA ALA A 94 -18.61 -2.28 -0.05
C ALA A 94 -17.73 -3.40 -0.64
N GLY A 95 -16.79 -3.06 -1.52
CA GLY A 95 -15.85 -4.03 -2.10
C GLY A 95 -14.98 -4.72 -1.04
N GLY A 96 -14.41 -3.95 -0.10
CA GLY A 96 -13.61 -4.49 1.00
C GLY A 96 -14.40 -5.39 1.95
N ALA A 97 -15.66 -5.04 2.26
CA ALA A 97 -16.53 -5.82 3.13
C ALA A 97 -17.01 -7.13 2.47
N LEU A 98 -17.31 -7.09 1.17
CA LEU A 98 -17.84 -8.25 0.45
C LEU A 98 -16.77 -9.29 0.09
N TYR A 99 -15.53 -8.85 -0.16
CA TYR A 99 -14.48 -9.73 -0.68
C TYR A 99 -13.32 -9.89 0.33
N PRO A 100 -12.76 -11.12 0.46
CA PRO A 100 -11.56 -11.32 1.27
C PRO A 100 -10.35 -10.63 0.61
N PRO A 101 -9.26 -10.42 1.35
CA PRO A 101 -8.00 -10.00 0.76
C PRO A 101 -7.56 -10.96 -0.34
N SER A 102 -7.26 -10.43 -1.52
CA SER A 102 -6.77 -11.17 -2.67
C SER A 102 -5.48 -10.57 -3.24
N ASN A 103 -4.92 -9.57 -2.57
CA ASN A 103 -3.64 -8.98 -2.90
C ASN A 103 -2.52 -10.01 -2.67
N TYR A 104 -1.65 -10.17 -3.66
CA TYR A 104 -0.58 -11.18 -3.61
C TYR A 104 0.39 -10.95 -2.45
N ASP A 105 0.86 -9.70 -2.28
CA ASP A 105 1.74 -9.31 -1.17
C ASP A 105 1.14 -9.63 0.21
N ALA A 106 -0.18 -9.48 0.32
CA ALA A 106 -0.91 -9.75 1.55
C ALA A 106 -0.90 -11.21 1.95
N LEU A 107 -1.14 -12.09 0.97
CA LEU A 107 -1.32 -13.53 1.19
C LEU A 107 0.01 -14.30 1.21
N SER A 108 1.06 -13.74 0.57
CA SER A 108 2.37 -14.40 0.49
C SER A 108 3.33 -14.05 1.64
N TYR A 109 3.29 -12.81 2.17
CA TYR A 109 4.22 -12.46 3.25
C TYR A 109 3.64 -11.63 4.40
N ARG A 110 2.67 -10.70 4.17
CA ARG A 110 2.20 -9.81 5.24
C ARG A 110 1.40 -10.55 6.30
N LEU A 111 0.39 -11.30 5.89
CA LEU A 111 -0.45 -12.06 6.81
C LEU A 111 0.29 -13.29 7.37
N PRO A 112 1.03 -14.08 6.56
CA PRO A 112 1.79 -15.21 7.08
C PRO A 112 2.71 -14.84 8.23
N ARG A 113 3.52 -13.77 8.10
CA ARG A 113 4.46 -13.40 9.16
C ARG A 113 3.80 -13.03 10.49
N ILE A 114 2.61 -12.39 10.46
CA ILE A 114 1.85 -12.11 11.69
C ILE A 114 1.37 -13.42 12.32
N LEU A 115 0.92 -14.36 11.50
CA LEU A 115 0.45 -15.67 11.97
C LEU A 115 1.58 -16.48 12.62
N HIS A 116 2.76 -16.50 12.00
CA HIS A 116 3.96 -17.11 12.60
C HIS A 116 4.33 -16.50 13.95
N TRP A 117 4.31 -15.16 14.05
CA TRP A 117 4.63 -14.49 15.32
C TRP A 117 3.58 -14.72 16.40
N LEU A 118 2.30 -14.78 16.02
CA LEU A 118 1.21 -15.10 16.96
C LEU A 118 1.30 -16.52 17.46
N ASP A 119 1.72 -17.46 16.61
CA ASP A 119 1.90 -18.87 17.00
C ASP A 119 3.03 -19.05 18.04
N VAL A 120 4.14 -18.33 17.85
CA VAL A 120 5.30 -18.39 18.76
C VAL A 120 5.16 -17.43 19.94
N GLY A 121 4.27 -16.43 19.86
CA GLY A 121 4.11 -15.40 20.87
C GLY A 121 5.13 -14.26 20.81
N GLN A 122 5.99 -14.22 19.79
CA GLN A 122 7.00 -13.19 19.56
C GLN A 122 7.43 -13.09 18.11
N TRP A 123 7.99 -11.95 17.74
CA TRP A 123 8.68 -11.80 16.48
C TRP A 123 9.90 -12.75 16.43
N HIS A 124 10.04 -13.45 15.34
CA HIS A 124 11.22 -14.26 15.06
C HIS A 124 11.51 -14.25 13.57
N TRP A 125 12.75 -14.60 13.20
CA TRP A 125 13.14 -14.78 11.81
C TRP A 125 12.52 -16.08 11.31
N ILE A 126 11.71 -15.99 10.25
CA ILE A 126 10.95 -17.12 9.69
C ILE A 126 11.83 -17.82 8.66
N ASP A 127 11.94 -19.15 8.76
CA ASP A 127 12.60 -19.97 7.75
C ASP A 127 11.64 -20.18 6.57
N SER A 128 11.76 -19.31 5.56
CA SER A 128 10.88 -19.28 4.39
C SER A 128 11.67 -18.85 3.17
N SER A 129 11.34 -19.41 2.00
CA SER A 129 11.88 -18.94 0.71
C SER A 129 11.45 -17.50 0.38
N ASN A 130 10.39 -16.98 1.00
CA ASN A 130 9.96 -15.61 0.82
C ASN A 130 10.65 -14.67 1.81
N ALA A 131 11.85 -14.24 1.47
CA ALA A 131 12.65 -13.34 2.31
C ALA A 131 11.91 -12.06 2.76
N ARG A 132 10.85 -11.63 2.02
CA ARG A 132 10.01 -10.48 2.40
C ARG A 132 9.22 -10.69 3.70
N GLN A 133 9.01 -11.94 4.13
CA GLN A 133 8.42 -12.25 5.44
C GLN A 133 9.30 -11.73 6.58
N ASN A 134 10.60 -11.58 6.36
CA ASN A 134 11.57 -11.17 7.36
C ASN A 134 11.97 -9.71 7.24
N TYR A 135 12.51 -9.29 6.08
CA TYR A 135 13.20 -8.01 5.96
C TYR A 135 12.28 -6.80 5.73
N SER A 136 11.03 -7.00 5.34
CA SER A 136 10.13 -5.89 5.05
C SER A 136 9.71 -5.14 6.32
N ALA A 137 9.58 -3.82 6.23
CA ALA A 137 9.11 -2.98 7.33
C ALA A 137 7.73 -3.44 7.89
N LEU A 138 7.48 -3.20 9.17
CA LEU A 138 6.43 -3.85 9.94
C LEU A 138 5.25 -2.93 10.36
N GLY A 139 5.32 -1.63 10.04
CA GLY A 139 4.34 -0.67 10.55
C GLY A 139 2.89 -0.94 10.11
N PHE A 140 2.69 -1.53 8.93
CA PHE A 140 1.36 -1.92 8.46
C PHE A 140 0.88 -3.20 9.16
N GLU A 141 1.76 -4.16 9.37
CA GLU A 141 1.48 -5.43 10.02
C GLU A 141 1.16 -5.26 11.50
N TRP A 142 1.83 -4.33 12.19
CA TRP A 142 1.48 -4.02 13.58
C TRP A 142 0.05 -3.48 13.73
N LEU A 143 -0.52 -2.81 12.71
CA LEU A 143 -1.94 -2.42 12.68
C LEU A 143 -2.87 -3.61 12.38
N MET A 144 -2.42 -4.56 11.57
CA MET A 144 -3.21 -5.76 11.25
C MET A 144 -3.26 -6.73 12.44
N ALA A 145 -2.19 -6.84 13.21
CA ALA A 145 -2.05 -7.82 14.29
C ALA A 145 -3.18 -7.76 15.33
N PRO A 146 -3.56 -6.63 15.94
CA PRO A 146 -4.67 -6.59 16.88
C PRO A 146 -6.01 -7.00 16.23
N LEU A 147 -6.26 -6.62 14.96
CA LEU A 147 -7.46 -7.03 14.26
C LEU A 147 -7.52 -8.56 14.10
N LEU A 148 -6.40 -9.18 13.74
CA LEU A 148 -6.34 -10.63 13.62
C LEU A 148 -6.50 -11.33 14.97
N VAL A 149 -5.86 -10.83 15.99
CA VAL A 149 -5.89 -11.40 17.36
C VAL A 149 -7.30 -11.40 17.93
N PHE A 150 -8.04 -10.30 17.79
CA PHE A 150 -9.39 -10.19 18.36
C PHE A 150 -10.47 -10.84 17.51
N PHE A 151 -10.41 -10.69 16.19
CA PHE A 151 -11.50 -11.09 15.32
C PHE A 151 -11.27 -12.43 14.60
N LYS A 152 -10.05 -12.97 14.62
CA LYS A 152 -9.68 -14.23 13.95
C LYS A 152 -10.09 -14.27 12.47
N THR A 153 -10.09 -13.11 11.82
CA THR A 153 -10.47 -12.95 10.40
C THR A 153 -9.62 -11.89 9.72
N ASP A 154 -9.38 -12.07 8.44
CA ASP A 154 -8.70 -11.12 7.56
C ASP A 154 -9.64 -10.07 6.93
N ARG A 155 -10.97 -10.24 7.13
CA ARG A 155 -12.00 -9.40 6.51
C ARG A 155 -11.97 -7.94 6.93
N LEU A 156 -11.32 -7.60 8.04
CA LEU A 156 -11.32 -6.24 8.60
C LEU A 156 -10.08 -5.42 8.19
N PHE A 157 -9.09 -6.03 7.57
CA PHE A 157 -7.82 -5.34 7.31
C PHE A 157 -7.95 -4.16 6.34
N PHE A 158 -8.89 -4.21 5.40
CA PHE A 158 -9.13 -3.11 4.47
C PHE A 158 -9.50 -1.80 5.16
N PHE A 159 -10.05 -1.85 6.39
CA PHE A 159 -10.37 -0.63 7.15
C PHE A 159 -9.14 0.27 7.36
N ILE A 160 -7.94 -0.30 7.45
CA ILE A 160 -6.69 0.47 7.60
C ILE A 160 -6.52 1.42 6.42
N ASN A 161 -6.68 0.91 5.21
CA ASN A 161 -6.57 1.70 4.00
C ASN A 161 -7.81 2.59 3.78
N TRP A 162 -8.99 2.11 4.11
CA TRP A 162 -10.22 2.89 3.96
C TRP A 162 -10.21 4.14 4.85
N ILE A 163 -9.81 4.01 6.12
CA ILE A 163 -9.65 5.15 7.04
C ILE A 163 -8.58 6.12 6.48
N SER A 164 -7.45 5.59 6.05
CA SER A 164 -6.37 6.39 5.45
C SER A 164 -6.86 7.16 4.23
N PHE A 165 -7.64 6.52 3.36
CA PHE A 165 -8.24 7.15 2.17
C PHE A 165 -9.16 8.31 2.54
N LEU A 166 -9.99 8.14 3.58
CA LEU A 166 -10.88 9.21 4.07
C LEU A 166 -10.12 10.42 4.64
N LEU A 167 -8.89 10.24 5.12
CA LEU A 167 -8.05 11.32 5.66
C LEU A 167 -7.36 12.15 4.56
N LEU A 168 -7.12 11.57 3.38
CA LEU A 168 -6.36 12.20 2.31
C LEU A 168 -6.91 13.57 1.89
N PRO A 169 -8.22 13.78 1.61
CA PRO A 169 -8.70 15.08 1.15
C PRO A 169 -8.37 16.20 2.14
N GLY A 170 -8.59 15.96 3.43
CA GLY A 170 -8.31 16.93 4.48
C GLY A 170 -6.83 17.28 4.60
N LEU A 171 -5.96 16.27 4.49
CA LEU A 171 -4.51 16.45 4.50
C LEU A 171 -4.01 17.20 3.27
N VAL A 172 -4.44 16.82 2.07
CA VAL A 172 -4.10 17.51 0.82
C VAL A 172 -4.49 18.98 0.91
N PHE A 173 -5.73 19.27 1.29
CA PHE A 173 -6.19 20.65 1.43
C PHE A 173 -5.33 21.45 2.41
N ARG A 174 -5.11 20.90 3.61
CA ARG A 174 -4.39 21.60 4.67
C ARG A 174 -2.93 21.82 4.31
N THR A 175 -2.25 20.79 3.82
CA THR A 175 -0.83 20.85 3.43
C THR A 175 -0.62 21.85 2.31
N PHE A 176 -1.43 21.78 1.25
CA PHE A 176 -1.31 22.70 0.11
C PHE A 176 -1.61 24.15 0.49
N ARG A 177 -2.59 24.38 1.37
CA ARG A 177 -2.87 25.72 1.90
C ARG A 177 -1.72 26.27 2.75
N LEU A 178 -1.15 25.43 3.60
CA LEU A 178 0.00 25.81 4.43
C LEU A 178 1.25 26.05 3.60
N ALA A 179 1.41 25.30 2.51
CA ALA A 179 2.48 25.50 1.54
C ALA A 179 2.33 26.75 0.67
N GLY A 180 1.19 27.43 0.71
CA GLY A 180 0.98 28.72 0.04
C GLY A 180 0.12 28.67 -1.23
N LEU A 181 -0.48 27.51 -1.58
CA LEU A 181 -1.36 27.44 -2.75
C LEU A 181 -2.70 28.17 -2.52
N PRO A 182 -3.34 28.69 -3.59
CA PRO A 182 -4.64 29.34 -3.53
C PRO A 182 -5.73 28.40 -2.99
N LYS A 183 -6.67 28.94 -2.20
CA LYS A 183 -7.77 28.14 -1.59
C LYS A 183 -8.58 27.37 -2.63
N GLN A 184 -8.85 27.97 -3.78
CA GLN A 184 -9.64 27.34 -4.85
C GLN A 184 -8.90 26.14 -5.45
N THR A 185 -7.60 26.26 -5.73
CA THR A 185 -6.74 25.17 -6.18
C THR A 185 -6.76 24.02 -5.18
N CYS A 186 -6.53 24.33 -3.90
CA CYS A 186 -6.56 23.32 -2.85
C CYS A 186 -7.92 22.61 -2.74
N TRP A 187 -9.02 23.36 -2.92
CA TRP A 187 -10.37 22.78 -2.90
C TRP A 187 -10.63 21.78 -4.03
N TRP A 188 -10.16 22.05 -5.24
CA TRP A 188 -10.29 21.11 -6.35
C TRP A 188 -9.44 19.87 -6.14
N TRP A 189 -8.17 20.06 -5.85
CA TRP A 189 -7.20 18.98 -5.81
C TRP A 189 -7.28 18.12 -4.55
N MET A 190 -7.91 18.60 -3.47
CA MET A 190 -8.19 17.72 -2.32
C MET A 190 -9.14 16.59 -2.65
N TRP A 191 -10.03 16.78 -3.62
CA TRP A 191 -10.96 15.76 -4.07
C TRP A 191 -10.42 14.97 -5.26
N LEU A 192 -9.72 15.64 -6.20
CA LEU A 192 -9.22 15.01 -7.41
C LEU A 192 -8.08 14.03 -7.13
N LEU A 193 -7.06 14.41 -6.35
CA LEU A 193 -5.90 13.56 -6.12
C LEU A 193 -6.27 12.18 -5.57
N PRO A 194 -7.12 12.05 -4.54
CA PRO A 194 -7.53 10.74 -4.04
C PRO A 194 -8.31 9.89 -5.05
N LEU A 195 -8.82 10.46 -6.13
CA LEU A 195 -9.51 9.74 -7.22
C LEU A 195 -8.53 9.13 -8.25
N GLY A 196 -7.22 9.22 -8.05
CA GLY A 196 -6.25 8.43 -8.83
C GLY A 196 -6.46 6.94 -8.59
N TYR A 197 -6.33 6.14 -9.66
CA TYR A 197 -6.67 4.71 -9.63
C TYR A 197 -5.98 3.96 -8.50
N GLY A 198 -4.68 4.19 -8.28
CA GLY A 198 -3.93 3.52 -7.23
C GLY A 198 -4.46 3.80 -5.83
N TYR A 199 -4.87 5.03 -5.52
CA TYR A 199 -5.47 5.36 -4.23
C TYR A 199 -6.81 4.67 -4.03
N VAL A 200 -7.67 4.71 -5.05
CA VAL A 200 -9.02 4.15 -4.99
C VAL A 200 -8.98 2.63 -4.93
N LEU A 201 -8.16 1.98 -5.76
CA LEU A 201 -8.08 0.52 -5.76
C LEU A 201 -7.46 -0.02 -4.48
N GLN A 202 -6.51 0.68 -3.86
CA GLN A 202 -5.96 0.27 -2.56
C GLN A 202 -6.89 0.57 -1.38
N SER A 203 -7.83 1.50 -1.51
CA SER A 203 -8.70 1.91 -0.39
C SER A 203 -9.62 0.80 0.14
N GLY A 204 -10.00 -0.17 -0.69
CA GLY A 204 -10.74 -1.37 -0.26
C GLY A 204 -9.86 -2.61 -0.07
N GLY A 205 -8.53 -2.48 -0.20
CA GLY A 205 -7.55 -3.56 -0.10
C GLY A 205 -6.59 -3.41 1.07
N ILE A 206 -5.49 -4.15 1.03
CA ILE A 206 -4.46 -4.16 2.07
C ILE A 206 -3.05 -3.84 1.52
N GLY A 207 -2.99 -3.03 0.46
CA GLY A 207 -1.75 -2.43 -0.03
C GLY A 207 -1.25 -1.33 0.91
N ASN A 208 0.06 -1.16 1.09
CA ASN A 208 0.61 -0.15 2.01
C ASN A 208 1.12 1.13 1.35
N ASP A 209 0.95 1.29 0.03
CA ASP A 209 1.48 2.45 -0.68
C ASP A 209 0.58 3.68 -0.51
N ALA A 210 -0.75 3.56 -0.73
CA ALA A 210 -1.69 4.65 -0.50
C ALA A 210 -1.78 5.07 0.97
N TYR A 211 -1.68 4.11 1.90
CA TYR A 211 -1.58 4.32 3.33
C TYR A 211 -0.39 5.22 3.71
N ALA A 212 0.77 4.99 3.12
CA ALA A 212 1.98 5.77 3.37
C ALA A 212 1.83 7.26 2.97
N ALA A 213 1.01 7.59 1.96
CA ALA A 213 0.76 8.96 1.54
C ALA A 213 0.15 9.84 2.65
N VAL A 214 -0.62 9.26 3.57
CA VAL A 214 -1.17 9.95 4.73
C VAL A 214 -0.06 10.47 5.64
N TYR A 215 0.93 9.64 5.94
CA TYR A 215 2.04 10.02 6.81
C TYR A 215 3.02 10.97 6.13
N ALA A 216 3.27 10.79 4.83
CA ALA A 216 4.09 11.70 4.05
C ALA A 216 3.52 13.13 4.08
N LEU A 217 2.21 13.28 3.83
CA LEU A 217 1.52 14.56 3.92
C LEU A 217 1.44 15.08 5.36
N ALA A 218 1.15 14.22 6.33
CA ALA A 218 1.01 14.60 7.74
C ALA A 218 2.32 15.14 8.31
N SER A 219 3.47 14.52 7.99
CA SER A 219 4.78 14.95 8.46
C SER A 219 5.06 16.41 8.10
N VAL A 220 4.84 16.78 6.85
CA VAL A 220 5.00 18.17 6.36
C VAL A 220 3.90 19.10 6.88
N CYS A 221 2.65 18.62 6.88
CA CYS A 221 1.50 19.39 7.35
C CYS A 221 1.67 19.88 8.80
N PHE A 222 2.14 19.01 9.68
CA PHE A 222 2.32 19.35 11.09
C PHE A 222 3.49 20.29 11.32
N VAL A 223 4.61 20.17 10.61
CA VAL A 223 5.69 21.17 10.66
C VAL A 223 5.19 22.55 10.29
N LEU A 224 4.51 22.66 9.14
CA LEU A 224 3.97 23.94 8.67
C LEU A 224 2.84 24.48 9.56
N SER A 225 2.09 23.59 10.22
CA SER A 225 1.03 23.95 11.16
C SER A 225 1.61 24.48 12.48
N ALA A 226 2.69 23.87 13.00
CA ALA A 226 3.38 24.29 14.21
C ALA A 226 3.83 25.75 14.17
N ASP A 227 4.43 26.13 13.04
CA ASP A 227 4.87 27.51 12.78
C ASP A 227 3.72 28.51 12.84
N LYS A 228 2.60 28.24 12.15
CA LYS A 228 1.46 29.16 12.11
C LYS A 228 0.65 29.22 13.40
N SER A 229 0.58 28.11 14.15
CA SER A 229 -0.23 28.01 15.35
C SER A 229 0.55 28.30 16.63
N GLY A 230 1.88 28.35 16.59
CA GLY A 230 2.77 28.42 17.75
C GLY A 230 2.73 27.15 18.64
N LYS A 231 2.01 26.11 18.22
CA LYS A 231 1.81 24.87 19.00
C LYS A 231 3.00 23.93 18.82
N PHE A 232 3.92 23.97 19.74
CA PHE A 232 5.13 23.13 19.71
C PHE A 232 4.84 21.63 19.58
N LEU A 233 3.76 21.12 20.16
CA LEU A 233 3.34 19.72 20.06
C LEU A 233 3.11 19.24 18.61
N ASP A 234 2.86 20.15 17.66
CA ASP A 234 2.70 19.77 16.27
C ASP A 234 4.03 19.28 15.64
N PHE A 235 5.19 19.71 16.14
CA PHE A 235 6.49 19.12 15.75
C PHE A 235 6.60 17.65 16.20
N GLY A 236 6.10 17.30 17.39
CA GLY A 236 6.03 15.90 17.83
C GLY A 236 5.18 15.05 16.88
N TRP A 237 4.00 15.53 16.49
CA TRP A 237 3.17 14.85 15.51
C TRP A 237 3.85 14.69 14.14
N ALA A 238 4.64 15.67 13.73
CA ALA A 238 5.42 15.60 12.48
C ALA A 238 6.49 14.50 12.56
N ILE A 239 7.23 14.42 13.68
CA ILE A 239 8.26 13.40 13.93
C ILE A 239 7.64 12.00 13.94
N LEU A 240 6.52 11.79 14.64
CA LEU A 240 5.83 10.50 14.62
C LEU A 240 5.35 10.14 13.21
N SER A 241 4.85 11.12 12.44
CA SER A 241 4.37 10.87 11.08
C SER A 241 5.50 10.40 10.15
N VAL A 242 6.68 11.03 10.17
CA VAL A 242 7.79 10.60 9.31
C VAL A 242 8.35 9.24 9.77
N ALA A 243 8.33 8.95 11.06
CA ALA A 243 8.71 7.63 11.58
C ALA A 243 7.75 6.53 11.10
N LEU A 244 6.43 6.76 11.20
CA LEU A 244 5.42 5.85 10.66
C LEU A 244 5.53 5.69 9.14
N LEU A 245 5.85 6.76 8.40
CA LEU A 245 6.09 6.69 6.95
C LEU A 245 7.21 5.69 6.62
N THR A 246 8.35 5.81 7.28
CA THR A 246 9.50 4.91 7.05
C THR A 246 9.23 3.51 7.61
N GLY A 247 8.58 3.41 8.77
CA GLY A 247 8.16 2.15 9.38
C GLY A 247 7.12 1.35 8.58
N THR A 248 6.37 2.01 7.70
CA THR A 248 5.42 1.34 6.80
C THR A 248 6.12 0.57 5.69
N LYS A 249 7.21 1.13 5.14
CA LYS A 249 7.95 0.54 4.02
C LYS A 249 9.32 1.19 3.91
N GLY A 250 10.40 0.40 3.88
CA GLY A 250 11.76 0.91 3.77
C GLY A 250 11.99 1.78 2.53
N SER A 251 11.32 1.49 1.42
CA SER A 251 11.38 2.29 0.20
C SER A 251 10.78 3.70 0.32
N ASN A 252 10.14 4.03 1.44
CA ASN A 252 9.66 5.39 1.73
C ASN A 252 10.72 6.28 2.40
N LEU A 253 11.91 5.75 2.73
CA LEU A 253 13.00 6.54 3.33
C LEU A 253 13.31 7.84 2.57
N PRO A 254 13.38 7.86 1.22
CA PRO A 254 13.61 9.10 0.48
C PRO A 254 12.56 10.17 0.73
N LEU A 255 11.32 9.81 1.05
CA LEU A 255 10.23 10.75 1.38
C LEU A 255 10.40 11.45 2.74
N ALA A 256 11.42 11.10 3.53
CA ALA A 256 11.82 11.91 4.68
C ALA A 256 12.38 13.28 4.23
N LEU A 257 12.87 13.42 2.98
CA LEU A 257 13.46 14.66 2.49
C LEU A 257 12.49 15.85 2.48
N PRO A 258 11.24 15.77 2.01
CA PRO A 258 10.28 16.86 2.14
C PRO A 258 10.02 17.28 3.59
N TRP A 259 10.00 16.34 4.54
CA TRP A 259 9.89 16.63 5.96
C TRP A 259 11.14 17.34 6.49
N LEU A 260 12.35 16.88 6.16
CA LEU A 260 13.61 17.54 6.53
C LEU A 260 13.67 18.95 6.02
N VAL A 261 13.28 19.17 4.75
CA VAL A 261 13.20 20.53 4.16
C VAL A 261 12.18 21.38 4.90
N ALA A 262 11.00 20.85 5.25
CA ALA A 262 10.02 21.58 6.05
C ALA A 262 10.58 21.96 7.43
N MET A 263 11.26 21.04 8.14
CA MET A 263 11.93 21.29 9.40
C MET A 263 13.01 22.38 9.26
N PHE A 264 13.84 22.28 8.22
CA PHE A 264 14.88 23.29 7.94
C PHE A 264 14.27 24.68 7.67
N LEU A 265 13.23 24.79 6.86
CA LEU A 265 12.54 26.06 6.61
C LEU A 265 11.96 26.69 7.90
N ARG A 266 11.81 25.93 8.97
CA ARG A 266 11.22 26.32 10.26
C ARG A 266 12.17 26.12 11.44
N TYR A 267 13.48 26.05 11.19
CA TYR A 267 14.47 25.69 12.22
C TYR A 267 14.41 26.61 13.45
N GLN A 268 14.19 27.90 13.28
CA GLN A 268 14.09 28.87 14.38
C GLN A 268 12.95 28.55 15.37
N ALA A 269 11.88 27.91 14.92
CA ALA A 269 10.72 27.59 15.75
C ALA A 269 10.94 26.42 16.71
N TRP A 270 11.92 25.56 16.45
CA TRP A 270 12.13 24.32 17.23
C TRP A 270 13.55 24.17 17.79
N VAL A 271 14.59 24.81 17.22
CA VAL A 271 15.99 24.57 17.57
C VAL A 271 16.26 24.84 19.06
N SER A 272 15.71 25.90 19.62
CA SER A 272 15.85 26.25 21.06
C SER A 272 15.06 25.31 22.00
N ARG A 273 14.26 24.40 21.44
CA ARG A 273 13.37 23.49 22.19
C ARG A 273 13.67 22.02 21.92
N ILE A 274 14.88 21.70 21.42
CA ILE A 274 15.31 20.33 21.13
C ILE A 274 15.07 19.36 22.29
N PRO A 275 15.36 19.70 23.57
CA PRO A 275 15.11 18.78 24.69
C PRO A 275 13.64 18.31 24.78
N LYS A 276 12.69 19.15 24.39
CA LYS A 276 11.26 18.81 24.39
C LYS A 276 10.88 17.86 23.24
N LEU A 277 11.73 17.70 22.23
CA LEU A 277 11.53 16.77 21.10
C LEU A 277 12.13 15.38 21.38
N ILE A 278 13.02 15.24 22.35
CA ILE A 278 13.69 13.96 22.65
C ILE A 278 12.69 12.81 22.90
N PRO A 279 11.64 12.96 23.73
CA PRO A 279 10.69 11.87 23.94
C PRO A 279 9.98 11.44 22.65
N TRP A 280 9.66 12.40 21.76
CA TRP A 280 9.05 12.12 20.46
C TRP A 280 10.03 11.41 19.53
N ALA A 281 11.30 11.80 19.53
CA ALA A 281 12.36 11.17 18.76
C ALA A 281 12.62 9.74 19.22
N THR A 282 12.62 9.48 20.53
CA THR A 282 12.76 8.11 21.08
C THR A 282 11.63 7.20 20.63
N ILE A 283 10.37 7.66 20.74
CA ILE A 283 9.23 6.91 20.23
C ILE A 283 9.36 6.70 18.71
N ALA A 284 9.75 7.74 17.98
CA ALA A 284 9.92 7.69 16.54
C ALA A 284 10.95 6.65 16.09
N LEU A 285 12.07 6.51 16.79
CA LEU A 285 13.07 5.48 16.50
C LEU A 285 12.46 4.08 16.57
N ILE A 286 11.65 3.79 17.59
CA ILE A 286 11.03 2.48 17.81
C ILE A 286 9.98 2.15 16.72
N ILE A 287 9.19 3.13 16.29
CA ILE A 287 8.11 2.91 15.32
C ILE A 287 8.53 3.07 13.85
N SER A 288 9.77 3.49 13.61
CA SER A 288 10.34 3.70 12.28
C SER A 288 10.86 2.40 11.67
N PHE A 289 11.57 2.52 10.55
CA PHE A 289 12.28 1.41 9.93
C PHE A 289 13.51 0.94 10.73
N VAL A 290 13.98 1.71 11.71
CA VAL A 290 15.22 1.42 12.45
C VAL A 290 15.22 0.04 13.09
N PRO A 291 14.20 -0.42 13.86
CA PRO A 291 14.23 -1.77 14.44
C PRO A 291 14.34 -2.86 13.37
N THR A 292 13.61 -2.73 12.27
CA THR A 292 13.71 -3.67 11.15
C THR A 292 15.10 -3.66 10.53
N ALA A 293 15.70 -2.49 10.33
CA ALA A 293 17.06 -2.37 9.78
C ALA A 293 18.12 -3.02 10.69
N VAL A 294 17.99 -2.87 12.01
CA VAL A 294 18.87 -3.52 12.99
C VAL A 294 18.74 -5.05 12.91
N LEU A 295 17.50 -5.57 12.86
CA LEU A 295 17.26 -6.99 12.74
C LEU A 295 17.77 -7.55 11.40
N ASN A 296 17.52 -6.84 10.30
CA ASN A 296 18.04 -7.19 8.99
C ASN A 296 19.57 -7.29 9.00
N HIS A 297 20.23 -6.29 9.56
CA HIS A 297 21.70 -6.32 9.67
C HIS A 297 22.20 -7.50 10.52
N LYS A 298 21.52 -7.79 11.64
CA LYS A 298 21.85 -8.93 12.50
C LYS A 298 21.77 -10.28 11.76
N TYR A 299 20.73 -10.48 10.94
CA TYR A 299 20.48 -11.77 10.31
C TYR A 299 21.06 -11.93 8.90
N THR A 300 21.29 -10.83 8.17
CA THR A 300 21.73 -10.87 6.77
C THR A 300 23.04 -10.10 6.50
N GLY A 301 23.58 -9.39 7.50
CA GLY A 301 24.70 -8.46 7.30
C GLY A 301 24.33 -7.17 6.57
N SER A 302 23.07 -7.00 6.12
CA SER A 302 22.61 -5.84 5.36
C SER A 302 21.44 -5.17 6.05
N TRP A 303 21.48 -3.85 6.27
CA TRP A 303 20.40 -3.08 6.86
C TRP A 303 19.10 -3.11 6.02
N SER A 304 19.21 -3.29 4.71
CA SER A 304 18.08 -3.34 3.77
C SER A 304 17.43 -4.72 3.70
N GLY A 305 18.05 -5.77 4.26
CA GLY A 305 17.53 -7.12 4.32
C GLY A 305 18.23 -8.08 3.37
N ASP A 306 17.58 -8.54 2.31
CA ASP A 306 18.08 -9.59 1.44
C ASP A 306 19.08 -9.06 0.40
N PRO A 307 20.38 -9.37 0.51
CA PRO A 307 21.38 -9.00 -0.48
C PRO A 307 21.15 -9.67 -1.85
N THR A 308 20.42 -10.79 -1.90
CA THR A 308 20.13 -11.52 -3.15
C THR A 308 19.02 -10.85 -3.97
N ASN A 309 18.21 -10.00 -3.34
CA ASN A 309 17.11 -9.28 -3.99
C ASN A 309 17.53 -7.90 -4.54
N GLN A 310 18.83 -7.68 -4.72
CA GLN A 310 19.38 -6.39 -5.17
C GLN A 310 18.81 -5.94 -6.53
N GLY A 311 18.53 -6.88 -7.44
CA GLY A 311 17.95 -6.56 -8.75
C GLY A 311 16.53 -5.97 -8.73
N ARG A 312 15.74 -6.17 -7.65
CA ARG A 312 14.38 -5.61 -7.54
C ARG A 312 14.36 -4.19 -6.97
N MET A 313 15.20 -3.93 -5.97
CA MET A 313 15.10 -2.69 -5.19
C MET A 313 16.39 -1.87 -5.20
N ASN A 314 17.44 -2.35 -5.89
CA ASN A 314 18.72 -1.68 -5.97
C ASN A 314 19.39 -1.95 -7.33
N LEU A 315 18.86 -1.30 -8.37
CA LEU A 315 19.50 -1.37 -9.70
C LEU A 315 20.93 -0.85 -9.64
N SER A 316 21.83 -1.54 -10.33
CA SER A 316 23.24 -1.13 -10.49
C SER A 316 23.39 0.10 -11.39
N SER A 317 22.46 0.30 -12.35
CA SER A 317 22.47 1.42 -13.30
C SER A 317 21.39 2.46 -12.93
N PRO A 318 21.75 3.58 -12.28
CA PRO A 318 20.81 4.66 -11.95
C PRO A 318 20.13 5.27 -13.18
N SER A 319 20.85 5.40 -14.30
CA SER A 319 20.30 5.94 -15.55
C SER A 319 19.24 5.05 -16.16
N ALA A 320 19.44 3.73 -16.16
CA ALA A 320 18.42 2.76 -16.59
C ALA A 320 17.20 2.79 -15.65
N GLY A 321 17.44 2.91 -14.34
CA GLY A 321 16.38 3.09 -13.36
C GLY A 321 15.54 4.34 -13.61
N LEU A 322 16.18 5.49 -13.77
CA LEU A 322 15.49 6.76 -14.04
C LEU A 322 14.68 6.71 -15.33
N LEU A 323 15.29 6.26 -16.43
CA LEU A 323 14.64 6.22 -17.73
C LEU A 323 13.51 5.18 -17.76
N GLY A 324 13.80 3.93 -17.36
CA GLY A 324 12.82 2.85 -17.38
C GLY A 324 11.62 3.12 -16.49
N ASN A 325 11.86 3.59 -15.26
CA ASN A 325 10.76 3.96 -14.35
C ASN A 325 9.96 5.18 -14.85
N SER A 326 10.60 6.15 -15.52
CA SER A 326 9.88 7.29 -16.12
C SER A 326 8.95 6.85 -17.26
N LEU A 327 9.42 5.96 -18.13
CA LEU A 327 8.61 5.40 -19.21
C LEU A 327 7.43 4.59 -18.66
N MET A 328 7.67 3.71 -17.68
CA MET A 328 6.61 2.94 -17.03
C MET A 328 5.61 3.85 -16.31
N LEU A 329 6.09 4.84 -15.55
CA LEU A 329 5.23 5.81 -14.85
C LEU A 329 4.34 6.59 -15.82
N GLY A 330 4.91 7.05 -16.94
CA GLY A 330 4.17 7.72 -18.00
C GLY A 330 3.09 6.80 -18.59
N TYR A 331 3.45 5.57 -18.91
CA TYR A 331 2.54 4.62 -19.51
C TYR A 331 1.37 4.24 -18.59
N TYR A 332 1.64 3.90 -17.33
CA TYR A 332 0.59 3.62 -16.34
C TYR A 332 -0.28 4.85 -16.01
N SER A 333 0.30 6.04 -16.08
CA SER A 333 -0.45 7.29 -15.87
C SER A 333 -1.42 7.60 -17.01
N LEU A 334 -1.18 7.03 -18.20
CA LEU A 334 -2.06 7.15 -19.36
C LEU A 334 -3.03 5.96 -19.52
N GLN A 335 -3.02 4.99 -18.59
CA GLN A 335 -3.92 3.84 -18.66
C GLN A 335 -5.39 4.29 -18.60
N PRO A 336 -6.23 3.95 -19.61
CA PRO A 336 -7.66 4.24 -19.58
C PRO A 336 -8.37 3.34 -18.55
N PRO A 337 -9.61 3.67 -18.16
CA PRO A 337 -10.38 2.87 -17.21
C PRO A 337 -10.75 1.48 -17.74
N LEU A 338 -10.81 1.34 -19.07
CA LEU A 338 -11.08 0.09 -19.78
C LEU A 338 -10.34 0.11 -21.11
N LEU A 339 -9.66 -0.98 -21.44
CA LEU A 339 -8.90 -1.16 -22.68
C LEU A 339 -9.29 -2.47 -23.36
N PHE A 340 -9.90 -2.40 -24.54
CA PHE A 340 -10.42 -3.59 -25.24
C PHE A 340 -9.34 -4.44 -25.94
N SER A 341 -8.18 -3.88 -26.23
CA SER A 341 -7.10 -4.58 -26.93
C SER A 341 -5.74 -4.27 -26.33
N PRO A 342 -5.45 -4.70 -25.09
CA PRO A 342 -4.21 -4.37 -24.41
C PRO A 342 -2.98 -4.92 -25.14
N SER A 343 -3.05 -6.12 -25.73
CA SER A 343 -1.91 -6.69 -26.47
C SER A 343 -1.49 -5.81 -27.65
N LYS A 344 -2.45 -5.34 -28.45
CA LYS A 344 -2.16 -4.43 -29.58
C LYS A 344 -1.57 -3.10 -29.08
N THR A 345 -2.14 -2.52 -28.01
CA THR A 345 -1.65 -1.27 -27.43
C THR A 345 -0.25 -1.43 -26.86
N ASN A 346 0.00 -2.49 -26.09
CA ASN A 346 1.30 -2.78 -25.53
C ASN A 346 2.37 -2.98 -26.62
N ASN A 347 2.04 -3.71 -27.68
CA ASN A 347 2.93 -3.92 -28.83
C ASN A 347 3.23 -2.60 -29.55
N LEU A 348 2.20 -1.77 -29.80
CA LEU A 348 2.38 -0.46 -30.41
C LEU A 348 3.29 0.43 -29.55
N ILE A 349 3.03 0.54 -28.25
CA ILE A 349 3.87 1.36 -27.36
C ILE A 349 5.29 0.81 -27.26
N SER A 350 5.43 -0.53 -27.19
CA SER A 350 6.76 -1.17 -27.17
C SER A 350 7.53 -0.95 -28.49
N SER A 351 6.87 -0.84 -29.63
CA SER A 351 7.51 -0.55 -30.93
C SER A 351 7.94 0.91 -31.09
N LEU A 352 7.38 1.82 -30.30
CA LEU A 352 7.81 3.23 -30.27
C LEU A 352 9.15 3.42 -29.52
N VAL A 353 9.54 2.44 -28.69
CA VAL A 353 10.84 2.47 -28.00
C VAL A 353 11.90 1.92 -28.96
N PRO A 354 12.97 2.69 -29.29
CA PRO A 354 14.05 2.21 -30.15
C PRO A 354 14.62 0.87 -29.66
N VAL A 355 14.94 -0.03 -30.59
CA VAL A 355 15.40 -1.41 -30.29
C VAL A 355 16.65 -1.38 -29.42
N GLU A 356 17.61 -0.51 -29.75
CA GLU A 356 18.86 -0.34 -29.02
C GLU A 356 18.61 0.12 -27.58
N LEU A 357 17.69 1.09 -27.39
CA LEU A 357 17.31 1.58 -26.08
C LEU A 357 16.60 0.51 -25.26
N LYS A 358 15.73 -0.27 -25.88
CA LYS A 358 15.03 -1.37 -25.23
C LYS A 358 15.99 -2.48 -24.80
N GLY A 359 16.96 -2.86 -25.65
CA GLY A 359 18.01 -3.81 -25.32
C GLY A 359 18.86 -3.33 -24.15
N TRP A 360 19.31 -2.07 -24.19
CA TRP A 360 20.08 -1.45 -23.11
C TRP A 360 19.31 -1.39 -21.79
N LEU A 361 18.00 -1.10 -21.84
CA LEU A 361 17.14 -1.11 -20.65
C LEU A 361 16.97 -2.51 -20.07
N LEU A 362 16.66 -3.52 -20.89
CA LEU A 362 16.43 -4.90 -20.42
C LEU A 362 17.67 -5.53 -19.81
N GLU A 363 18.86 -5.22 -20.32
CA GLU A 363 20.12 -5.69 -19.76
C GLU A 363 20.34 -5.14 -18.33
N ARG A 364 20.00 -3.88 -18.07
CA ARG A 364 20.29 -3.16 -16.81
C ARG A 364 19.09 -3.05 -15.87
N PHE A 365 17.90 -3.28 -16.39
CA PHE A 365 16.64 -3.30 -15.67
C PHE A 365 15.80 -4.51 -16.14
N PRO A 366 16.11 -5.74 -15.68
CA PRO A 366 15.53 -6.98 -16.22
C PRO A 366 13.98 -7.07 -16.14
N ARG A 367 13.34 -6.29 -15.23
CA ARG A 367 11.89 -6.22 -15.07
C ARG A 367 11.24 -5.03 -15.78
N PHE A 368 11.99 -4.35 -16.64
CA PHE A 368 11.41 -3.29 -17.46
C PHE A 368 10.37 -3.88 -18.41
N GLU A 369 9.12 -3.48 -18.24
CA GLU A 369 8.01 -3.93 -19.08
C GLU A 369 6.98 -2.81 -19.26
N LEU A 370 6.66 -2.47 -20.50
CA LEU A 370 5.54 -1.58 -20.84
C LEU A 370 4.29 -2.43 -21.10
N LYS A 371 3.58 -2.78 -20.02
CA LYS A 371 2.44 -3.68 -20.07
C LYS A 371 1.30 -3.20 -19.16
N ILE A 372 0.18 -2.86 -19.77
CA ILE A 372 -1.09 -2.59 -19.09
C ILE A 372 -2.12 -3.66 -19.47
N GLY A 373 -3.02 -3.93 -18.55
CA GLY A 373 -4.14 -4.86 -18.76
C GLY A 373 -5.40 -4.16 -19.26
N GLU A 374 -6.46 -4.93 -19.42
CA GLU A 374 -7.79 -4.47 -19.83
C GLU A 374 -8.37 -3.48 -18.81
N ILE A 375 -8.09 -3.68 -17.53
CA ILE A 375 -8.57 -2.87 -16.41
C ILE A 375 -7.38 -2.56 -15.48
N PRO A 376 -7.29 -1.34 -14.93
CA PRO A 376 -6.30 -1.03 -13.90
C PRO A 376 -6.45 -1.96 -12.69
N MET A 377 -5.34 -2.54 -12.24
CA MET A 377 -5.31 -3.46 -11.10
C MET A 377 -4.64 -2.82 -9.88
N GLU A 378 -5.04 -3.24 -8.67
CA GLU A 378 -4.47 -2.76 -7.40
C GLU A 378 -2.94 -2.88 -7.36
N GLU A 379 -2.40 -3.92 -7.97
CA GLU A 379 -0.96 -4.27 -7.91
C GLU A 379 -0.07 -3.41 -8.83
N SER A 380 -0.66 -2.66 -9.78
CA SER A 380 0.11 -1.88 -10.77
C SER A 380 -0.39 -0.45 -11.00
N ALA A 381 -1.61 -0.12 -10.57
CA ALA A 381 -2.24 1.14 -10.93
C ALA A 381 -1.53 2.38 -10.35
N GLY A 382 -1.30 3.36 -11.23
CA GLY A 382 -0.86 4.71 -10.89
C GLY A 382 -2.02 5.71 -10.76
N LEU A 383 -1.83 6.92 -11.28
CA LEU A 383 -2.88 7.97 -11.28
C LEU A 383 -3.99 7.67 -12.29
N GLY A 384 -3.65 7.06 -13.44
CA GLY A 384 -4.56 6.75 -14.53
C GLY A 384 -4.92 7.95 -15.41
N LEU A 385 -5.47 7.65 -16.61
CA LEU A 385 -5.73 8.66 -17.64
C LEU A 385 -6.68 9.77 -17.18
N GLY A 386 -7.69 9.44 -16.38
CA GLY A 386 -8.68 10.44 -15.92
C GLY A 386 -8.05 11.56 -15.10
N LEU A 387 -7.25 11.22 -14.10
CA LEU A 387 -6.58 12.22 -13.26
C LEU A 387 -5.45 12.92 -14.01
N THR A 388 -4.71 12.20 -14.86
CA THR A 388 -3.65 12.77 -15.71
C THR A 388 -4.22 13.79 -16.68
N ALA A 389 -5.39 13.52 -17.30
CA ALA A 389 -6.09 14.47 -18.15
C ALA A 389 -6.54 15.72 -17.37
N CYS A 390 -7.06 15.55 -16.14
CA CYS A 390 -7.37 16.68 -15.27
C CYS A 390 -6.14 17.55 -15.00
N LEU A 391 -4.99 16.95 -14.73
CA LEU A 391 -3.74 17.67 -14.48
C LEU A 391 -3.25 18.38 -15.75
N ALA A 392 -3.25 17.71 -16.88
CA ALA A 392 -2.88 18.30 -18.17
C ALA A 392 -3.76 19.51 -18.49
N LEU A 393 -5.08 19.36 -18.39
CA LEU A 393 -6.02 20.48 -18.59
C LEU A 393 -5.79 21.63 -17.61
N TRP A 394 -5.44 21.32 -16.36
CA TRP A 394 -5.09 22.35 -15.37
C TRP A 394 -3.86 23.15 -15.80
N ILE A 395 -2.82 22.45 -16.25
CA ILE A 395 -1.56 23.06 -16.71
C ILE A 395 -1.79 23.90 -17.98
N PHE A 396 -2.48 23.35 -19.00
CA PHE A 396 -2.72 24.06 -20.26
C PHE A 396 -3.59 25.31 -20.11
N ASN A 397 -4.59 25.29 -19.21
CA ASN A 397 -5.48 26.43 -18.96
C ASN A 397 -4.99 27.33 -17.82
N GLY A 398 -3.99 26.89 -17.07
CA GLY A 398 -3.42 27.66 -15.97
C GLY A 398 -2.49 28.76 -16.48
N ARG A 399 -2.57 29.96 -15.88
CA ARG A 399 -1.56 31.00 -16.13
C ARG A 399 -0.29 30.64 -15.38
N ARG A 400 0.85 30.67 -16.08
CA ARG A 400 2.16 30.50 -15.43
C ARG A 400 2.29 31.59 -14.35
N SER A 401 2.60 31.17 -13.13
CA SER A 401 3.00 32.12 -12.10
C SER A 401 4.44 32.53 -12.38
N PRO A 402 4.75 33.83 -12.55
CA PRO A 402 6.14 34.22 -12.55
C PRO A 402 6.77 33.75 -11.24
N ILE A 403 7.88 33.03 -11.32
CA ILE A 403 8.66 32.65 -10.14
C ILE A 403 9.34 33.97 -9.69
N PRO A 404 8.95 34.55 -8.55
CA PRO A 404 9.69 35.68 -8.04
C PRO A 404 11.09 35.19 -7.68
N LEU A 405 12.11 35.71 -8.32
CA LEU A 405 13.50 35.48 -7.95
C LEU A 405 13.99 36.69 -7.15
N PRO A 406 14.53 36.51 -5.94
CA PRO A 406 14.66 35.25 -5.18
C PRO A 406 13.31 34.73 -4.66
N ILE A 407 13.11 33.39 -4.67
CA ILE A 407 11.87 32.76 -4.20
C ILE A 407 11.67 33.12 -2.72
N PRO A 408 10.57 33.81 -2.36
CA PRO A 408 10.35 34.21 -0.97
C PRO A 408 10.28 32.96 -0.07
N ARG A 409 10.97 32.97 1.08
CA ARG A 409 10.85 31.93 2.12
C ARG A 409 9.40 31.66 2.53
N GLY A 410 8.48 32.59 2.24
CA GLY A 410 7.04 32.47 2.45
C GLY A 410 6.29 31.56 1.46
N GLN A 411 6.96 30.95 0.47
CA GLN A 411 6.35 30.04 -0.50
C GLN A 411 6.93 28.60 -0.38
N PRO A 412 6.61 27.86 0.69
CA PRO A 412 7.17 26.51 0.93
C PRO A 412 6.88 25.52 -0.18
N TRP A 413 5.82 25.72 -0.98
CA TRP A 413 5.41 24.80 -2.05
C TRP A 413 6.55 24.44 -3.01
N PHE A 414 7.43 25.42 -3.34
CA PHE A 414 8.53 25.19 -4.25
C PHE A 414 9.57 24.23 -3.63
N PHE A 415 10.05 24.56 -2.44
CA PHE A 415 11.07 23.77 -1.75
C PHE A 415 10.58 22.36 -1.44
N LEU A 416 9.33 22.24 -0.99
CA LEU A 416 8.71 20.94 -0.69
C LEU A 416 8.47 20.12 -1.95
N GLY A 417 8.03 20.75 -3.03
CA GLY A 417 7.84 20.09 -4.30
C GLY A 417 9.16 19.64 -4.92
N MET A 418 10.22 20.48 -4.86
CA MET A 418 11.57 20.10 -5.31
C MET A 418 12.15 18.97 -4.46
N ALA A 419 11.94 18.99 -3.15
CA ALA A 419 12.33 17.89 -2.26
C ALA A 419 11.58 16.60 -2.62
N GLY A 420 10.28 16.69 -2.93
CA GLY A 420 9.49 15.54 -3.41
C GLY A 420 9.99 15.01 -4.75
N LEU A 421 10.35 15.89 -5.68
CA LEU A 421 10.94 15.50 -6.97
C LEU A 421 12.32 14.84 -6.76
N GLY A 422 13.19 15.41 -5.92
CA GLY A 422 14.48 14.81 -5.59
C GLY A 422 14.34 13.44 -4.95
N SER A 423 13.40 13.28 -4.01
CA SER A 423 13.06 11.97 -3.43
C SER A 423 12.59 10.96 -4.47
N LEU A 424 11.74 11.40 -5.40
CA LEU A 424 11.25 10.56 -6.50
C LEU A 424 12.39 10.09 -7.39
N LEU A 425 13.23 11.02 -7.86
CA LEU A 425 14.35 10.70 -8.75
C LEU A 425 15.34 9.75 -8.07
N PHE A 426 15.65 9.99 -6.78
CA PHE A 426 16.51 9.10 -6.00
C PHE A 426 15.94 7.67 -5.92
N TYR A 427 14.62 7.56 -5.66
CA TYR A 427 13.97 6.26 -5.58
C TYR A 427 13.91 5.57 -6.95
N MET A 428 13.53 6.29 -8.01
CA MET A 428 13.45 5.74 -9.37
C MET A 428 14.82 5.29 -9.90
N ALA A 429 15.90 5.95 -9.51
CA ALA A 429 17.25 5.56 -9.86
C ALA A 429 17.66 4.17 -9.34
N LYS A 430 17.04 3.70 -8.27
CA LYS A 430 17.33 2.45 -7.57
C LYS A 430 16.29 1.37 -7.75
N MET A 431 15.04 1.74 -8.06
CA MET A 431 13.92 0.83 -8.13
C MET A 431 13.94 0.01 -9.43
N GLY A 432 13.98 -1.32 -9.31
CA GLY A 432 13.91 -2.28 -10.43
C GLY A 432 12.61 -3.10 -10.44
N SER A 433 11.48 -2.51 -10.04
CA SER A 433 10.19 -3.19 -9.97
C SER A 433 9.30 -2.87 -11.17
N GLU A 434 8.56 -3.85 -11.64
CA GLU A 434 7.50 -3.72 -12.65
C GLU A 434 6.28 -2.91 -12.17
N SER A 435 6.13 -2.72 -10.86
CA SER A 435 5.00 -2.02 -10.25
C SER A 435 5.26 -0.55 -9.95
N THR A 436 6.08 0.12 -10.74
CA THR A 436 6.57 1.50 -10.54
C THR A 436 5.49 2.47 -10.13
N ALA A 437 4.40 2.58 -10.90
CA ALA A 437 3.38 3.60 -10.68
C ALA A 437 2.66 3.45 -9.33
N ARG A 438 2.43 2.22 -8.87
CA ARG A 438 1.86 1.90 -7.56
C ARG A 438 2.79 2.33 -6.43
N LEU A 439 4.07 1.97 -6.55
CA LEU A 439 5.07 2.24 -5.50
C LEU A 439 5.31 3.74 -5.29
N LEU A 440 4.99 4.57 -6.29
CA LEU A 440 5.15 6.02 -6.26
C LEU A 440 3.93 6.78 -5.72
N LEU A 441 2.86 6.10 -5.29
CA LEU A 441 1.66 6.75 -4.74
C LEU A 441 1.97 7.77 -3.62
N PRO A 442 2.87 7.51 -2.65
CA PRO A 442 3.19 8.48 -1.61
C PRO A 442 3.92 9.73 -2.11
N TYR A 443 4.51 9.70 -3.31
CA TYR A 443 5.27 10.81 -3.92
C TYR A 443 4.38 11.79 -4.67
N TYR A 444 3.27 11.33 -5.27
CA TYR A 444 2.41 12.15 -6.12
C TYR A 444 1.90 13.45 -5.46
N PRO A 445 1.57 13.50 -4.16
CA PRO A 445 1.15 14.75 -3.53
C PRO A 445 2.18 15.87 -3.65
N PHE A 446 3.48 15.56 -3.54
CA PHE A 446 4.55 16.55 -3.62
C PHE A 446 4.83 16.99 -5.06
N LEU A 447 4.75 16.07 -6.03
CA LEU A 447 4.83 16.42 -7.45
C LEU A 447 3.68 17.31 -7.87
N LEU A 448 2.48 16.98 -7.38
CA LEU A 448 1.29 17.79 -7.64
C LEU A 448 1.42 19.18 -7.00
N LEU A 449 1.97 19.26 -5.78
CA LEU A 449 2.24 20.53 -5.11
C LEU A 449 3.14 21.43 -5.97
N LEU A 450 4.18 20.85 -6.58
CA LEU A 450 5.09 21.56 -7.47
C LEU A 450 4.37 22.03 -8.75
N ALA A 451 3.66 21.12 -9.43
CA ALA A 451 2.94 21.44 -10.66
C ALA A 451 1.89 22.56 -10.45
N LEU A 452 1.11 22.47 -9.36
CA LEU A 452 0.08 23.47 -9.03
C LEU A 452 0.64 24.78 -8.50
N GLY A 453 1.86 24.79 -7.99
CA GLY A 453 2.56 26.02 -7.59
C GLY A 453 2.99 26.86 -8.80
N PHE A 454 3.43 26.20 -9.88
CA PHE A 454 3.80 26.87 -11.13
C PHE A 454 2.60 27.36 -11.94
N TYR A 455 1.47 26.64 -11.89
CA TYR A 455 0.29 26.95 -12.71
C TYR A 455 -0.87 27.38 -11.81
N ARG A 456 -1.09 28.70 -11.72
CA ARG A 456 -2.23 29.24 -10.96
C ARG A 456 -3.53 28.95 -11.70
N SER A 457 -4.57 28.68 -10.91
CA SER A 457 -5.93 28.57 -11.44
C SER A 457 -6.29 29.81 -12.29
N PRO A 458 -6.89 29.65 -13.47
CA PRO A 458 -7.38 30.75 -14.27
C PRO A 458 -8.29 31.65 -13.43
N LYS A 459 -8.20 32.99 -13.63
CA LYS A 459 -9.00 33.99 -12.86
C LYS A 459 -10.49 33.72 -12.96
N GLN A 460 -10.94 33.17 -14.09
CA GLN A 460 -12.29 32.64 -14.29
C GLN A 460 -12.18 31.30 -15.00
N PRO A 461 -12.35 30.16 -14.29
CA PRO A 461 -12.42 28.89 -14.96
C PRO A 461 -13.69 28.88 -15.81
N ILE A 462 -13.52 28.65 -17.11
CA ILE A 462 -14.62 28.50 -18.06
C ILE A 462 -15.57 27.43 -17.48
N PRO A 463 -16.86 27.71 -17.30
CA PRO A 463 -17.80 26.76 -16.66
C PRO A 463 -17.74 25.36 -17.27
N LYS A 464 -17.54 25.26 -18.60
CA LYS A 464 -17.41 23.99 -19.35
C LYS A 464 -16.22 23.13 -18.89
N ILE A 465 -15.05 23.71 -18.55
CA ILE A 465 -13.85 22.97 -18.11
C ILE A 465 -14.12 22.23 -16.79
N ARG A 466 -14.94 22.79 -15.92
CA ARG A 466 -15.27 22.14 -14.63
C ARG A 466 -16.05 20.85 -14.82
N TRP A 467 -16.93 20.79 -15.79
CA TRP A 467 -17.67 19.57 -16.15
C TRP A 467 -16.76 18.53 -16.80
N ILE A 468 -15.77 18.97 -17.60
CA ILE A 468 -14.76 18.09 -18.17
C ILE A 468 -13.92 17.43 -17.07
N PHE A 469 -13.53 18.19 -16.02
CA PHE A 469 -12.86 17.60 -14.86
C PHE A 469 -13.70 16.53 -14.16
N LEU A 470 -14.99 16.80 -13.95
CA LEU A 470 -15.90 15.80 -13.37
C LEU A 470 -16.02 14.56 -14.24
N PHE A 471 -16.13 14.76 -15.54
CA PHE A 471 -16.19 13.65 -16.51
C PHE A 471 -14.94 12.76 -16.41
N PHE A 472 -13.74 13.33 -16.52
CA PHE A 472 -12.51 12.55 -16.40
C PHE A 472 -12.31 11.94 -15.01
N ALA A 473 -12.66 12.67 -13.96
CA ALA A 473 -12.56 12.15 -12.60
C ALA A 473 -13.54 10.99 -12.35
N SER A 474 -14.71 10.96 -13.01
CA SER A 474 -15.68 9.86 -12.87
C SER A 474 -15.19 8.54 -13.49
N TRP A 475 -14.18 8.58 -14.35
CA TRP A 475 -13.60 7.38 -14.96
C TRP A 475 -13.06 6.37 -13.94
N VAL A 476 -12.70 6.82 -12.73
CA VAL A 476 -12.25 5.93 -11.64
C VAL A 476 -13.33 4.95 -11.17
N ILE A 477 -14.60 5.24 -11.41
CA ILE A 477 -15.72 4.38 -11.02
C ILE A 477 -15.63 3.03 -11.74
N LEU A 478 -15.24 3.03 -13.03
CA LEU A 478 -15.13 1.81 -13.83
C LEU A 478 -14.12 0.81 -13.25
N PRO A 479 -12.81 1.15 -13.07
CA PRO A 479 -11.87 0.20 -12.49
C PRO A 479 -12.21 -0.20 -11.06
N LEU A 480 -12.92 0.64 -10.29
CA LEU A 480 -13.38 0.28 -8.96
C LEU A 480 -14.48 -0.79 -8.98
N ILE A 481 -15.49 -0.62 -9.83
CA ILE A 481 -16.63 -1.56 -9.94
C ILE A 481 -16.20 -2.86 -10.61
N LEU A 482 -15.30 -2.76 -11.59
CA LEU A 482 -14.80 -3.88 -12.39
C LEU A 482 -13.51 -4.50 -11.83
N SER A 483 -13.04 -4.08 -10.64
CA SER A 483 -11.78 -4.60 -10.07
C SER A 483 -11.84 -6.12 -9.93
N PRO A 484 -10.88 -6.88 -10.50
CA PRO A 484 -10.85 -8.34 -10.34
C PRO A 484 -10.70 -8.77 -8.87
N ALA A 485 -10.04 -7.94 -8.06
CA ALA A 485 -9.86 -8.19 -6.62
C ALA A 485 -11.17 -8.06 -5.82
N ARG A 486 -12.08 -7.18 -6.26
CA ARG A 486 -13.33 -6.86 -5.54
C ARG A 486 -14.44 -6.43 -6.53
N PRO A 487 -14.90 -7.33 -7.40
CA PRO A 487 -15.84 -6.99 -8.45
C PRO A 487 -17.23 -6.67 -7.88
N LEU A 488 -17.65 -5.41 -7.94
CA LEU A 488 -19.00 -4.99 -7.53
C LEU A 488 -20.04 -5.18 -8.63
N PHE A 489 -19.60 -5.56 -9.83
CA PHE A 489 -20.44 -5.93 -10.96
C PHE A 489 -20.13 -7.39 -11.37
N PRO A 490 -21.10 -8.21 -11.74
CA PRO A 490 -20.91 -9.63 -12.02
C PRO A 490 -20.24 -9.89 -13.38
N VAL A 491 -19.08 -9.26 -13.62
CA VAL A 491 -18.33 -9.32 -14.88
C VAL A 491 -18.02 -10.75 -15.30
N GLN A 492 -17.60 -11.60 -14.35
CA GLN A 492 -17.26 -12.98 -14.66
C GLN A 492 -18.45 -13.77 -15.22
N LYS A 493 -19.66 -13.59 -14.63
CA LYS A 493 -20.88 -14.22 -15.13
C LYS A 493 -21.23 -13.74 -16.54
N LEU A 494 -21.06 -12.44 -16.78
CA LEU A 494 -21.31 -11.85 -18.09
C LEU A 494 -20.31 -12.36 -19.14
N LEU A 495 -19.02 -12.43 -18.79
CA LEU A 495 -17.97 -12.89 -19.71
C LEU A 495 -18.15 -14.38 -20.04
N THR A 496 -18.51 -15.22 -19.06
CA THR A 496 -18.79 -16.64 -19.30
C THR A 496 -20.05 -16.85 -20.16
N SER A 497 -21.04 -15.96 -20.08
CA SER A 497 -22.25 -16.04 -20.94
C SER A 497 -22.00 -15.61 -22.39
N LEU A 498 -20.91 -14.88 -22.64
CA LEU A 498 -20.53 -14.46 -24.02
C LEU A 498 -19.78 -15.55 -24.80
N GLY A 499 -19.60 -16.73 -24.19
CA GLY A 499 -18.98 -17.90 -24.82
C GLY A 499 -17.47 -17.83 -24.92
N ASP A 500 -16.85 -18.87 -25.49
CA ASP A 500 -15.40 -19.08 -25.62
C ASP A 500 -14.74 -18.13 -26.63
N ASN A 501 -15.11 -16.87 -26.61
CA ASN A 501 -14.50 -15.85 -27.45
C ASN A 501 -13.06 -15.63 -26.97
N LEU A 502 -12.06 -16.08 -27.71
CA LEU A 502 -10.63 -15.97 -27.45
C LEU A 502 -10.17 -14.57 -26.99
N ARG A 503 -10.95 -13.52 -27.34
CA ARG A 503 -10.68 -12.14 -26.94
C ARG A 503 -10.86 -11.87 -25.44
N PHE A 504 -11.66 -12.68 -24.74
CA PHE A 504 -11.99 -12.47 -23.32
C PHE A 504 -11.35 -13.50 -22.39
N THR A 505 -10.70 -14.53 -22.92
CA THR A 505 -10.08 -15.61 -22.15
C THR A 505 -9.14 -15.07 -21.08
N ARG A 506 -8.23 -14.16 -21.45
CA ARG A 506 -7.29 -13.55 -20.52
C ARG A 506 -7.95 -12.79 -19.37
N VAL A 507 -9.04 -12.05 -19.67
CA VAL A 507 -9.78 -11.31 -18.64
C VAL A 507 -10.45 -12.29 -17.68
N CYS A 508 -11.04 -13.36 -18.20
CA CYS A 508 -11.62 -14.42 -17.39
C CYS A 508 -10.57 -15.06 -16.47
N ASP A 509 -9.38 -15.38 -17.00
CA ASP A 509 -8.27 -15.94 -16.23
C ASP A 509 -7.84 -15.02 -15.10
N VAL A 510 -7.78 -13.69 -15.34
CA VAL A 510 -7.44 -12.72 -14.30
C VAL A 510 -8.48 -12.72 -13.17
N TYR A 511 -9.80 -12.68 -13.50
CA TYR A 511 -10.85 -12.75 -12.47
C TYR A 511 -10.81 -14.07 -11.71
N GLN A 512 -10.57 -15.18 -12.40
CA GLN A 512 -10.45 -16.50 -11.79
C GLN A 512 -9.25 -16.56 -10.83
N ALA A 513 -8.09 -16.07 -11.24
CA ALA A 513 -6.89 -16.02 -10.41
C ALA A 513 -7.12 -15.24 -9.11
N TYR A 514 -7.72 -14.04 -9.20
CA TYR A 514 -8.03 -13.24 -8.00
C TYR A 514 -9.05 -13.91 -7.08
N ARG A 515 -10.08 -14.55 -7.64
CA ARG A 515 -11.11 -15.26 -6.87
C ARG A 515 -10.52 -16.46 -6.13
N GLN A 516 -9.61 -17.16 -6.75
CA GLN A 516 -9.03 -18.40 -6.21
C GLN A 516 -7.90 -18.16 -5.20
N ARG A 517 -7.21 -17.01 -5.26
CA ARG A 517 -6.07 -16.74 -4.37
C ARG A 517 -6.36 -16.94 -2.88
N SER A 518 -7.53 -16.54 -2.41
CA SER A 518 -7.90 -16.68 -0.99
C SER A 518 -8.25 -18.09 -0.57
N ASN A 519 -8.44 -19.00 -1.54
CA ASN A 519 -8.90 -20.37 -1.35
C ASN A 519 -8.09 -21.39 -2.19
N CYS A 520 -6.89 -21.01 -2.62
CA CYS A 520 -6.07 -21.86 -3.49
C CYS A 520 -5.68 -23.21 -2.86
N TRP A 521 -5.74 -23.32 -1.53
CA TRP A 521 -5.43 -24.54 -0.78
C TRP A 521 -6.65 -25.37 -0.39
N ASP A 522 -7.87 -24.96 -0.72
CA ASP A 522 -9.09 -25.70 -0.37
C ASP A 522 -9.04 -27.18 -0.80
N PRO A 523 -8.53 -27.54 -1.99
CA PRO A 523 -8.42 -28.97 -2.37
C PRO A 523 -7.56 -29.79 -1.40
N ILE A 524 -6.46 -29.20 -0.89
CA ILE A 524 -5.57 -29.85 0.07
C ILE A 524 -6.19 -29.87 1.47
N LEU A 525 -6.77 -28.76 1.89
CA LEU A 525 -7.40 -28.63 3.20
C LEU A 525 -8.60 -29.55 3.38
N THR A 526 -9.27 -29.92 2.29
CA THR A 526 -10.44 -30.83 2.31
C THR A 526 -10.04 -32.28 2.60
N ILE A 527 -8.86 -32.71 2.15
CA ILE A 527 -8.36 -34.09 2.35
C ILE A 527 -7.47 -34.19 3.59
N LEU A 528 -7.04 -33.08 4.17
CA LEU A 528 -6.23 -33.05 5.38
C LEU A 528 -7.08 -33.56 6.57
N PRO A 529 -6.65 -34.58 7.30
CA PRO A 529 -7.34 -35.04 8.49
C PRO A 529 -7.58 -33.93 9.51
N PRO A 530 -8.78 -33.84 10.12
CA PRO A 530 -9.16 -32.73 10.99
C PRO A 530 -8.37 -32.65 12.31
N ASP A 531 -7.76 -33.75 12.72
CA ASP A 531 -6.90 -33.88 13.90
C ASP A 531 -5.50 -33.29 13.69
N ILE A 532 -5.08 -33.08 12.43
CA ILE A 532 -3.79 -32.48 12.11
C ILE A 532 -3.84 -30.99 12.32
N LYS A 533 -3.27 -30.54 13.43
CA LYS A 533 -3.15 -29.12 13.80
C LYS A 533 -1.87 -28.47 13.30
N THR A 534 -0.81 -29.24 13.05
CA THR A 534 0.49 -28.75 12.60
C THR A 534 0.79 -29.28 11.20
N LEU A 535 0.94 -28.35 10.24
CA LEU A 535 1.26 -28.65 8.84
C LEU A 535 2.61 -28.05 8.49
N GLY A 536 3.53 -28.89 8.05
CA GLY A 536 4.79 -28.48 7.45
C GLY A 536 4.58 -28.00 6.00
N PHE A 537 5.25 -26.95 5.60
CA PHE A 537 5.12 -26.34 4.28
C PHE A 537 6.48 -26.02 3.68
N PHE A 538 6.87 -26.72 2.62
CA PHE A 538 8.05 -26.38 1.83
C PHE A 538 7.69 -25.23 0.89
N SER A 539 8.08 -24.02 1.29
CA SER A 539 7.78 -22.79 0.54
C SER A 539 8.78 -22.56 -0.61
N HIS A 540 8.29 -22.04 -1.72
CA HIS A 540 9.10 -21.59 -2.84
C HIS A 540 8.79 -20.15 -3.20
N GLY A 541 9.81 -19.31 -3.30
CA GLY A 541 9.65 -17.94 -3.75
C GLY A 541 8.55 -17.19 -3.02
N ASP A 542 7.54 -16.75 -3.75
CA ASP A 542 6.43 -15.93 -3.27
C ASP A 542 5.12 -16.72 -3.08
N ASP A 543 5.17 -17.99 -2.74
CA ASP A 543 3.97 -18.82 -2.55
C ASP A 543 2.94 -18.18 -1.61
N VAL A 544 1.66 -18.37 -1.94
CA VAL A 544 0.54 -17.85 -1.15
C VAL A 544 0.31 -18.76 0.06
N GLU A 545 0.84 -18.36 1.21
CA GLU A 545 0.81 -19.17 2.44
C GLU A 545 -0.44 -18.93 3.32
N ALA A 546 -0.94 -17.68 3.35
CA ALA A 546 -1.97 -17.26 4.31
C ALA A 546 -3.22 -18.16 4.37
N PRO A 547 -3.78 -18.67 3.25
CA PRO A 547 -4.96 -19.53 3.33
C PRO A 547 -4.71 -20.89 3.97
N LEU A 548 -3.46 -21.39 4.05
CA LEU A 548 -3.13 -22.63 4.77
C LEU A 548 -3.43 -22.54 6.28
N TRP A 549 -3.37 -21.32 6.84
CA TRP A 549 -3.64 -21.09 8.26
C TRP A 549 -5.12 -21.09 8.63
N LYS A 550 -6.02 -21.15 7.66
CA LYS A 550 -7.48 -21.11 7.92
C LYS A 550 -7.98 -22.44 8.50
N PRO A 551 -8.89 -22.42 9.49
CA PRO A 551 -9.37 -21.23 10.23
C PRO A 551 -8.29 -20.65 11.15
N TYR A 552 -8.15 -19.31 11.16
CA TYR A 552 -7.08 -18.64 11.91
C TYR A 552 -7.11 -18.94 13.41
N GLY A 553 -5.96 -19.32 13.97
CA GLY A 553 -5.77 -19.66 15.36
C GLY A 553 -6.10 -21.12 15.72
N GLN A 554 -6.39 -21.97 14.73
CA GLN A 554 -6.62 -23.41 14.92
C GLN A 554 -5.50 -24.29 14.36
N ARG A 555 -4.77 -23.80 13.35
CA ARG A 555 -3.69 -24.53 12.69
C ARG A 555 -2.39 -23.79 12.81
N LYS A 556 -1.31 -24.53 12.95
CA LYS A 556 0.07 -24.08 12.92
C LYS A 556 0.71 -24.47 11.59
N ILE A 557 1.44 -23.55 10.97
CA ILE A 557 2.25 -23.82 9.77
C ILE A 557 3.72 -23.72 10.15
N ILE A 558 4.48 -24.74 9.78
CA ILE A 558 5.94 -24.75 9.90
C ILE A 558 6.51 -24.56 8.51
N SER A 559 6.89 -23.34 8.16
CA SER A 559 7.54 -23.07 6.88
C SER A 559 8.99 -23.52 6.88
N ARG A 560 9.44 -24.04 5.72
CA ARG A 560 10.82 -24.35 5.39
C ARG A 560 11.12 -23.87 3.98
N GLY A 561 12.29 -23.23 3.79
CA GLY A 561 12.76 -22.86 2.46
C GLY A 561 13.28 -24.08 1.68
N GLU A 562 13.05 -24.10 0.37
CA GLU A 562 13.51 -25.21 -0.50
C GLU A 562 15.04 -25.38 -0.55
N LYS A 563 15.82 -24.35 -0.22
CA LYS A 563 17.27 -24.37 -0.41
C LYS A 563 18.05 -25.23 0.58
N ASP A 564 17.47 -25.51 1.75
CA ASP A 564 18.17 -26.14 2.87
C ASP A 564 17.38 -27.34 3.42
N ILE A 565 16.91 -28.22 2.53
CA ILE A 565 16.15 -29.40 2.94
C ILE A 565 17.13 -30.43 3.51
N THR A 566 17.42 -30.31 4.80
CA THR A 566 18.04 -31.38 5.59
C THR A 566 16.93 -32.14 6.29
N LEU A 567 16.82 -33.44 6.03
CA LEU A 567 15.80 -34.30 6.64
C LEU A 567 16.07 -34.53 8.14
N SER A 568 17.35 -34.56 8.53
CA SER A 568 17.78 -34.58 9.92
C SER A 568 17.44 -33.23 10.59
N GLY A 569 16.49 -33.27 11.54
CA GLY A 569 16.09 -32.07 12.31
C GLY A 569 14.85 -31.34 11.79
N LEU A 570 14.06 -31.95 10.91
CA LEU A 570 12.74 -31.41 10.58
C LEU A 570 11.85 -31.35 11.83
N PRO A 571 11.18 -30.24 12.09
CA PRO A 571 10.25 -30.14 13.21
C PRO A 571 9.10 -31.15 13.08
N HIS A 572 8.59 -31.63 14.21
CA HIS A 572 7.47 -32.54 14.22
C HIS A 572 6.21 -31.83 13.68
N ALA A 573 5.69 -32.38 12.57
CA ALA A 573 4.43 -31.95 11.95
C ALA A 573 3.54 -33.17 11.74
N GLY A 574 2.22 -33.01 11.76
CA GLY A 574 1.30 -34.12 11.46
C GLY A 574 1.22 -34.45 9.97
N ALA A 575 1.53 -33.43 9.13
CA ALA A 575 1.62 -33.59 7.68
C ALA A 575 2.64 -32.60 7.09
N TRP A 576 3.14 -32.93 5.90
CA TRP A 576 4.01 -32.05 5.10
C TRP A 576 3.45 -31.82 3.71
N LEU A 577 3.47 -30.59 3.25
CA LEU A 577 3.07 -30.16 1.92
C LEU A 577 4.30 -29.75 1.11
N ALA A 578 4.51 -30.39 -0.03
CA ALA A 578 5.64 -30.16 -0.89
C ALA A 578 5.22 -30.04 -2.37
N ARG A 579 5.88 -29.16 -3.12
CA ARG A 579 5.78 -29.04 -4.56
C ARG A 579 6.39 -30.26 -5.24
N ARG A 580 5.95 -30.59 -6.46
CA ARG A 580 6.39 -31.80 -7.19
C ARG A 580 7.90 -32.04 -7.19
N PRO A 581 8.78 -31.08 -7.53
CA PRO A 581 10.22 -31.35 -7.52
C PRO A 581 10.76 -31.77 -6.15
N ILE A 582 10.26 -31.13 -5.08
CA ILE A 582 10.61 -31.49 -3.70
C ILE A 582 9.98 -32.81 -3.31
N ALA A 583 8.72 -33.01 -3.67
CA ALA A 583 8.03 -34.27 -3.40
C ALA A 583 8.74 -35.47 -4.04
N GLU A 584 9.24 -35.35 -5.25
CA GLU A 584 10.05 -36.36 -5.91
C GLU A 584 11.37 -36.64 -5.18
N PHE A 585 12.08 -35.58 -4.74
CA PHE A 585 13.28 -35.70 -3.90
C PHE A 585 12.96 -36.39 -2.56
N LEU A 586 11.89 -35.98 -1.89
CA LEU A 586 11.48 -36.60 -0.62
C LEU A 586 11.12 -38.09 -0.81
N LYS A 587 10.40 -38.45 -1.87
CA LYS A 587 10.03 -39.81 -2.21
C LYS A 587 11.25 -40.71 -2.51
N SER A 588 12.32 -40.16 -3.06
CA SER A 588 13.54 -40.93 -3.32
C SER A 588 14.38 -41.19 -2.05
N ASN A 589 14.08 -40.53 -0.93
CA ASN A 589 14.84 -40.64 0.30
C ASN A 589 14.27 -41.75 1.22
N PRO A 590 15.05 -42.82 1.56
CA PRO A 590 14.60 -43.89 2.40
C PRO A 590 14.17 -43.45 3.81
N GLU A 591 14.87 -42.50 4.44
CA GLU A 591 14.52 -41.98 5.77
C GLU A 591 13.15 -41.30 5.76
N TRP A 592 12.82 -40.56 4.68
CA TRP A 592 11.51 -39.96 4.52
C TRP A 592 10.41 -41.02 4.42
N GLN A 593 10.62 -42.05 3.62
CA GLN A 593 9.64 -43.11 3.39
C GLN A 593 9.29 -43.92 4.67
N ILE A 594 10.21 -44.00 5.64
CA ILE A 594 9.95 -44.65 6.94
C ILE A 594 8.90 -43.87 7.73
N HIS A 595 8.96 -42.53 7.71
CA HIS A 595 8.15 -41.69 8.59
C HIS A 595 6.91 -41.12 7.93
N TRP A 596 6.87 -41.06 6.59
CA TRP A 596 5.86 -40.31 5.85
C TRP A 596 5.21 -41.16 4.76
N LYS A 597 3.87 -41.06 4.66
CA LYS A 597 3.07 -41.69 3.61
C LYS A 597 2.43 -40.62 2.75
N GLU A 598 2.63 -40.66 1.43
CA GLU A 598 1.92 -39.80 0.50
C GLU A 598 0.44 -40.24 0.40
N ILE A 599 -0.49 -39.26 0.50
CA ILE A 599 -1.93 -39.55 0.36
C ILE A 599 -2.34 -39.41 -1.09
N ASP A 600 -1.85 -38.36 -1.79
CA ASP A 600 -2.19 -38.09 -3.19
C ASP A 600 -1.01 -37.45 -3.91
N SER A 601 -0.62 -38.05 -5.03
CA SER A 601 0.51 -37.60 -5.85
C SER A 601 0.16 -36.52 -6.87
N LYS A 602 -1.12 -36.17 -7.04
CA LYS A 602 -1.61 -35.30 -8.11
C LYS A 602 -2.53 -34.19 -7.63
N LEU A 603 -2.30 -33.65 -6.44
CA LEU A 603 -3.02 -32.49 -5.99
C LEU A 603 -2.63 -31.29 -6.86
N ILE A 604 -3.54 -30.89 -7.72
CA ILE A 604 -3.39 -29.69 -8.55
C ILE A 604 -4.03 -28.53 -7.81
N THR A 605 -3.20 -27.61 -7.35
CA THR A 605 -3.69 -26.30 -6.92
C THR A 605 -3.55 -25.32 -8.07
N GLN A 606 -4.56 -24.52 -8.30
CA GLN A 606 -4.40 -23.41 -9.24
C GLN A 606 -3.45 -22.38 -8.65
N LYS A 607 -2.39 -22.06 -9.38
CA LYS A 607 -1.46 -21.00 -9.01
C LYS A 607 -2.23 -19.70 -8.77
N ALA A 608 -1.82 -18.95 -7.77
CA ALA A 608 -2.32 -17.60 -7.54
C ALA A 608 -2.01 -16.61 -8.70
N SER A 609 -1.12 -16.98 -9.58
CA SER A 609 -0.86 -16.42 -10.90
C SER A 609 -1.10 -17.52 -11.94
N VAL A 610 -1.64 -17.24 -13.07
CA VAL A 610 -2.01 -18.16 -14.16
C VAL A 610 -1.18 -19.47 -14.23
N GLY A 611 -1.83 -20.62 -14.02
CA GLY A 611 -1.24 -21.95 -14.13
C GLY A 611 -1.61 -22.87 -12.97
N ALA A 612 -1.56 -24.17 -13.22
CA ALA A 612 -1.74 -25.21 -12.22
C ALA A 612 -0.36 -25.68 -11.71
N GLU A 613 -0.25 -25.93 -10.41
CA GLU A 613 0.93 -26.53 -9.78
C GLU A 613 0.57 -27.85 -9.14
N GLU A 614 1.46 -28.84 -9.27
CA GLU A 614 1.29 -30.12 -8.64
C GLU A 614 1.94 -30.11 -7.24
N TRP A 615 1.16 -30.54 -6.26
CA TRP A 615 1.56 -30.64 -4.86
C TRP A 615 1.29 -32.02 -4.32
N SER A 616 2.16 -32.49 -3.46
CA SER A 616 1.99 -33.76 -2.71
C SER A 616 1.81 -33.46 -1.23
N LEU A 617 0.88 -34.19 -0.61
CA LEU A 617 0.64 -34.19 0.84
C LEU A 617 1.15 -35.47 1.44
N PHE A 618 2.03 -35.35 2.42
CA PHE A 618 2.61 -36.47 3.17
C PHE A 618 2.06 -36.46 4.59
N LEU A 619 1.48 -37.57 5.03
CA LEU A 619 1.07 -37.77 6.43
C LEU A 619 2.13 -38.54 7.22
N SER A 620 2.24 -38.23 8.51
CA SER A 620 2.98 -39.05 9.45
C SER A 620 2.38 -40.46 9.49
N ARG A 621 3.24 -41.46 9.45
CA ARG A 621 2.83 -42.88 9.57
C ARG A 621 2.41 -43.23 10.97
#